data_fe2237e1e3e1f45419ca699c6eb78f4a
#
_entry.id   fe2237e1e3e1f45419ca699c6eb78f4a
#
_cell.length_a   1.000
_cell.length_b   1.000
_cell.length_c   1.000
_cell.angle_alpha   90.00
_cell.angle_beta   90.00
_cell.angle_gamma   90.00
#
_symmetry.space_group_name_H-M   'P 1'
#
loop_
_entity.id
_entity.type
_entity.pdbx_description
1 polymer ?
#
loop_
_entity_poly.entity_id
_entity_poly.type
_entity_poly.pdbx_seq_one_letter_code
_entity_poly.pdbx_strand_id
1 'polypeptide(L)'
;MKRSAINRCIDEASAFFAENRFILPPYADWTPEQWQQRGIEADEIRTSRLGWDVTDFNSGHFDSVGLTLFTLRNGSLAGGKASKIYAEKIMFVRQNQVTPLHFHVRKTEDIINRGGDGTGCLAVQLYNSAEDGGVAQSKVTVTCDGIRRQVEAGGTVILGPGESITLTPYLYHTFYAVDGHGLIGEVSSVNDDDVDNHFKEPLPRYPEIVEDEPPFRVLCNEYRMR
;
A
#
# COMPACT_ATOMS: atom_id res chain seq x y z
N MET A 1 6.16 -15.36 -5.02
CA MET A 1 7.19 -15.13 -3.96
C MET A 1 7.40 -16.36 -3.11
N LYS A 2 8.61 -16.55 -2.50
CA LYS A 2 8.81 -17.56 -1.44
C LYS A 2 8.31 -17.05 -0.10
N ARG A 3 7.76 -17.95 0.75
CA ARG A 3 7.34 -17.60 2.11
C ARG A 3 8.49 -17.04 2.95
N SER A 4 9.69 -17.62 2.82
CA SER A 4 10.90 -17.12 3.45
C SER A 4 11.25 -15.67 3.10
N ALA A 5 10.98 -15.26 1.86
CA ALA A 5 11.17 -13.87 1.45
C ALA A 5 10.10 -12.95 2.06
N ILE A 6 8.83 -13.39 2.11
CA ILE A 6 7.74 -12.65 2.76
C ILE A 6 8.04 -12.44 4.23
N ASN A 7 8.45 -13.49 4.95
CA ASN A 7 8.81 -13.41 6.36
C ASN A 7 9.92 -12.37 6.61
N ARG A 8 10.99 -12.35 5.78
CA ARG A 8 12.06 -11.33 5.87
C ARG A 8 11.55 -9.92 5.60
N CYS A 9 10.65 -9.74 4.61
CA CYS A 9 10.06 -8.43 4.33
C CYS A 9 9.25 -7.89 5.51
N ILE A 10 8.52 -8.76 6.21
CA ILE A 10 7.75 -8.39 7.41
C ILE A 10 8.69 -8.00 8.56
N ASP A 11 9.75 -8.78 8.80
CA ASP A 11 10.75 -8.47 9.83
C ASP A 11 11.43 -7.13 9.57
N GLU A 12 11.89 -6.91 8.34
CA GLU A 12 12.54 -5.67 7.92
C GLU A 12 11.60 -4.47 8.08
N ALA A 13 10.36 -4.58 7.61
CA ALA A 13 9.36 -3.52 7.77
C ALA A 13 9.03 -3.24 9.24
N SER A 14 8.90 -4.30 10.07
CA SER A 14 8.64 -4.16 11.50
C SER A 14 9.77 -3.41 12.22
N ALA A 15 11.03 -3.77 11.92
CA ALA A 15 12.20 -3.08 12.46
C ALA A 15 12.23 -1.60 12.01
N PHE A 16 12.01 -1.34 10.72
CA PHE A 16 11.99 0.00 10.17
C PHE A 16 10.87 0.88 10.77
N PHE A 17 9.66 0.34 10.97
CA PHE A 17 8.59 1.05 11.65
C PHE A 17 8.95 1.40 13.08
N ALA A 18 9.56 0.46 13.82
CA ALA A 18 9.99 0.69 15.20
C ALA A 18 11.11 1.77 15.29
N GLU A 19 12.11 1.73 14.42
CA GLU A 19 13.18 2.73 14.32
C GLU A 19 12.62 4.14 14.04
N ASN A 20 11.58 4.22 13.20
CA ASN A 20 10.86 5.46 12.90
C ASN A 20 9.77 5.79 13.93
N ARG A 21 9.70 5.08 15.06
CA ARG A 21 8.74 5.28 16.16
C ARG A 21 7.28 5.12 15.74
N PHE A 22 7.03 4.36 14.70
CA PHE A 22 5.67 4.00 14.31
C PHE A 22 5.31 2.66 14.94
N ILE A 23 4.36 2.68 15.88
CA ILE A 23 3.94 1.49 16.63
C ILE A 23 2.72 0.89 15.97
N LEU A 24 2.85 -0.38 15.55
CA LEU A 24 1.75 -1.15 15.00
C LEU A 24 0.79 -1.62 16.11
N PRO A 25 -0.49 -1.87 15.78
CA PRO A 25 -1.43 -2.46 16.72
C PRO A 25 -1.01 -3.90 17.09
N PRO A 26 -1.39 -4.40 18.29
CA PRO A 26 -0.94 -5.70 18.82
C PRO A 26 -1.16 -6.89 17.88
N TYR A 27 -2.19 -6.86 17.03
CA TYR A 27 -2.46 -7.97 16.11
C TYR A 27 -1.42 -8.10 14.97
N ALA A 28 -0.57 -7.08 14.78
CA ALA A 28 0.55 -7.16 13.84
C ALA A 28 1.56 -8.26 14.22
N ASP A 29 1.64 -8.56 15.52
CA ASP A 29 2.58 -9.53 16.06
C ASP A 29 1.96 -10.91 16.31
N TRP A 30 0.67 -11.11 16.02
CA TRP A 30 0.04 -12.41 16.22
C TRP A 30 0.62 -13.48 15.29
N THR A 31 1.05 -14.58 15.91
CA THR A 31 1.49 -15.77 15.16
C THR A 31 0.30 -16.52 14.55
N PRO A 32 0.54 -17.42 13.57
CA PRO A 32 -0.52 -18.27 13.03
C PRO A 32 -1.28 -19.06 14.12
N GLU A 33 -0.58 -19.51 15.18
CA GLU A 33 -1.20 -20.24 16.30
C GLU A 33 -2.11 -19.32 17.13
N GLN A 34 -1.67 -18.09 17.37
CA GLN A 34 -2.49 -17.08 18.07
C GLN A 34 -3.72 -16.72 17.25
N TRP A 35 -3.60 -16.61 15.92
CA TRP A 35 -4.73 -16.39 15.01
C TRP A 35 -5.76 -17.52 15.08
N GLN A 36 -5.33 -18.78 15.19
CA GLN A 36 -6.24 -19.94 15.32
C GLN A 36 -7.07 -19.88 16.61
N GLN A 37 -6.57 -19.23 17.66
CA GLN A 37 -7.25 -19.07 18.95
C GLN A 37 -8.24 -17.89 18.95
N ARG A 38 -8.25 -17.02 17.93
CA ARG A 38 -9.15 -15.85 17.88
C ARG A 38 -10.53 -16.25 17.38
N GLY A 39 -11.54 -15.83 18.15
CA GLY A 39 -12.96 -15.99 17.84
C GLY A 39 -13.54 -14.88 16.97
N ILE A 40 -14.83 -14.63 17.18
CA ILE A 40 -15.61 -13.60 16.47
C ILE A 40 -15.16 -12.17 16.81
N GLU A 41 -14.46 -11.98 17.92
CA GLU A 41 -13.91 -10.67 18.32
C GLU A 41 -12.85 -10.15 17.35
N ALA A 42 -12.29 -11.00 16.50
CA ALA A 42 -11.34 -10.63 15.47
C ALA A 42 -11.94 -10.61 14.05
N ASP A 43 -13.26 -10.74 13.91
CA ASP A 43 -13.88 -10.82 12.58
C ASP A 43 -13.77 -9.53 11.79
N GLU A 44 -13.77 -8.35 12.44
CA GLU A 44 -13.53 -7.08 11.74
C GLU A 44 -12.14 -7.07 11.07
N ILE A 45 -11.11 -7.62 11.73
CA ILE A 45 -9.77 -7.68 11.14
C ILE A 45 -9.78 -8.54 9.89
N ARG A 46 -10.45 -9.69 9.92
CA ARG A 46 -10.55 -10.62 8.79
C ARG A 46 -11.37 -10.03 7.62
N THR A 47 -12.58 -9.54 7.94
CA THR A 47 -13.52 -9.06 6.92
C THR A 47 -13.08 -7.76 6.26
N SER A 48 -12.37 -6.90 7.00
CA SER A 48 -11.80 -5.65 6.47
C SER A 48 -10.37 -5.83 5.93
N ARG A 49 -9.84 -7.07 5.92
CA ARG A 49 -8.48 -7.40 5.46
C ARG A 49 -7.40 -6.50 6.07
N LEU A 50 -7.47 -6.33 7.40
CA LEU A 50 -6.46 -5.57 8.13
C LEU A 50 -5.20 -6.43 8.32
N GLY A 51 -4.03 -5.81 8.44
CA GLY A 51 -2.79 -6.52 8.73
C GLY A 51 -1.77 -6.48 7.60
N TRP A 52 -0.83 -7.42 7.65
CA TRP A 52 0.29 -7.50 6.74
C TRP A 52 -0.10 -7.85 5.30
N ASP A 53 0.55 -7.18 4.36
CA ASP A 53 0.46 -7.43 2.94
C ASP A 53 1.85 -7.25 2.33
N VAL A 54 2.33 -8.28 1.64
CA VAL A 54 3.63 -8.29 0.96
C VAL A 54 3.43 -8.82 -0.45
N THR A 55 3.80 -8.04 -1.44
CA THR A 55 3.60 -8.40 -2.84
C THR A 55 4.75 -7.94 -3.71
N ASP A 56 5.17 -8.77 -4.66
CA ASP A 56 6.00 -8.40 -5.80
C ASP A 56 5.16 -8.27 -7.08
N PHE A 57 3.82 -8.28 -6.94
CA PHE A 57 2.88 -8.26 -8.07
C PHE A 57 3.18 -9.37 -9.10
N ASN A 58 3.72 -10.48 -8.63
CA ASN A 58 4.19 -11.62 -9.42
C ASN A 58 5.30 -11.29 -10.44
N SER A 59 6.04 -10.20 -10.21
CA SER A 59 7.17 -9.78 -11.05
C SER A 59 8.40 -10.70 -10.91
N GLY A 60 8.53 -11.37 -9.77
CA GLY A 60 9.74 -12.12 -9.39
C GLY A 60 10.91 -11.22 -8.96
N HIS A 61 10.71 -9.91 -8.86
CA HIS A 61 11.76 -8.90 -8.61
C HIS A 61 11.37 -7.95 -7.48
N PHE A 62 11.08 -8.50 -6.29
CA PHE A 62 10.57 -7.73 -5.15
C PHE A 62 11.39 -6.47 -4.83
N ASP A 63 12.72 -6.53 -4.93
CA ASP A 63 13.60 -5.41 -4.58
C ASP A 63 13.41 -4.17 -5.47
N SER A 64 12.95 -4.36 -6.71
CA SER A 64 12.70 -3.27 -7.66
C SER A 64 11.21 -3.02 -7.90
N VAL A 65 10.38 -4.05 -7.84
CA VAL A 65 8.92 -3.97 -8.02
C VAL A 65 8.24 -4.72 -6.89
N GLY A 66 7.73 -4.00 -5.93
CA GLY A 66 7.17 -4.63 -4.74
C GLY A 66 6.61 -3.64 -3.74
N LEU A 67 5.98 -4.17 -2.72
CA LEU A 67 5.39 -3.39 -1.64
C LEU A 67 5.28 -4.24 -0.37
N THR A 68 5.67 -3.66 0.77
CA THR A 68 5.36 -4.18 2.10
C THR A 68 4.52 -3.14 2.82
N LEU A 69 3.33 -3.53 3.24
CA LEU A 69 2.43 -2.64 3.97
C LEU A 69 1.73 -3.34 5.13
N PHE A 70 1.19 -2.52 6.01
CA PHE A 70 0.27 -2.94 7.05
C PHE A 70 -1.01 -2.11 6.99
N THR A 71 -2.15 -2.75 6.78
CA THR A 71 -3.46 -2.10 6.83
C THR A 71 -3.90 -1.95 8.28
N LEU A 72 -3.91 -0.71 8.77
CA LEU A 72 -4.28 -0.37 10.15
C LEU A 72 -5.79 -0.36 10.34
N ARG A 73 -6.50 0.17 9.35
CA ARG A 73 -7.96 0.34 9.32
C ARG A 73 -8.48 0.19 7.91
N ASN A 74 -9.68 -0.33 7.79
CA ASN A 74 -10.43 -0.30 6.55
C ASN A 74 -11.93 -0.39 6.87
N GLY A 75 -12.74 0.13 5.96
CA GLY A 75 -14.19 0.04 6.01
C GLY A 75 -14.74 -1.08 5.15
N SER A 76 -16.03 -0.99 4.85
CA SER A 76 -16.71 -1.90 3.94
C SER A 76 -17.62 -1.12 2.99
N LEU A 77 -17.51 -1.41 1.70
CA LEU A 77 -18.40 -0.85 0.66
C LEU A 77 -19.83 -1.40 0.76
N ALA A 78 -20.01 -2.59 1.35
CA ALA A 78 -21.33 -3.16 1.61
C ALA A 78 -22.13 -2.35 2.65
N GLY A 79 -21.47 -1.46 3.37
CA GLY A 79 -22.11 -0.50 4.26
C GLY A 79 -22.63 -1.11 5.56
N GLY A 80 -23.17 -0.23 6.39
CA GLY A 80 -23.75 -0.48 7.70
C GLY A 80 -23.50 0.74 8.57
N LYS A 81 -24.39 1.07 9.49
CA LYS A 81 -24.27 2.27 10.33
C LYS A 81 -22.97 2.33 11.16
N ALA A 82 -22.30 1.20 11.36
CA ALA A 82 -21.05 1.08 12.11
C ALA A 82 -19.79 0.91 11.21
N SER A 83 -19.96 0.88 9.88
CA SER A 83 -18.80 0.70 8.97
C SER A 83 -18.01 2.00 8.84
N LYS A 84 -16.68 1.87 8.89
CA LYS A 84 -15.77 2.97 8.52
C LYS A 84 -15.93 3.29 7.03
N ILE A 85 -15.85 4.56 6.67
CA ILE A 85 -15.87 5.03 5.27
C ILE A 85 -14.46 5.37 4.77
N TYR A 86 -13.43 5.00 5.52
CA TYR A 86 -12.03 5.32 5.30
C TYR A 86 -11.14 4.09 5.54
N ALA A 87 -9.94 4.16 4.99
CA ALA A 87 -8.85 3.23 5.25
C ALA A 87 -7.58 3.98 5.66
N GLU A 88 -6.69 3.29 6.37
CA GLU A 88 -5.35 3.75 6.71
C GLU A 88 -4.37 2.61 6.57
N LYS A 89 -3.26 2.88 5.89
CA LYS A 89 -2.13 1.97 5.73
C LYS A 89 -0.83 2.65 6.09
N ILE A 90 0.13 1.84 6.52
CA ILE A 90 1.53 2.22 6.64
C ILE A 90 2.37 1.30 5.76
N MET A 91 3.32 1.86 5.04
CA MET A 91 4.13 1.15 4.06
C MET A 91 5.61 1.36 4.33
N PHE A 92 6.37 0.30 4.13
CA PHE A 92 7.81 0.31 4.01
C PHE A 92 8.15 0.14 2.53
N VAL A 93 8.85 1.12 1.96
CA VAL A 93 9.27 1.13 0.56
C VAL A 93 10.78 1.22 0.52
N ARG A 94 11.42 0.23 -0.07
CA ARG A 94 12.88 0.24 -0.27
C ARG A 94 13.28 1.32 -1.26
N GLN A 95 14.51 1.79 -1.17
CA GLN A 95 15.04 2.76 -2.11
C GLN A 95 14.85 2.30 -3.56
N ASN A 96 14.26 3.15 -4.40
CA ASN A 96 13.94 2.91 -5.81
C ASN A 96 13.01 1.70 -6.08
N GLN A 97 12.41 1.09 -5.06
CA GLN A 97 11.37 0.09 -5.23
C GLN A 97 10.07 0.76 -5.65
N VAL A 98 9.49 0.33 -6.77
CA VAL A 98 8.27 0.92 -7.31
C VAL A 98 7.06 0.02 -7.10
N THR A 99 5.89 0.63 -6.94
CA THR A 99 4.61 -0.04 -7.20
C THR A 99 4.30 0.04 -8.71
N PRO A 100 3.69 -0.98 -9.33
CA PRO A 100 3.26 -0.88 -10.72
C PRO A 100 2.36 0.33 -10.96
N LEU A 101 2.50 0.97 -12.12
CA LEU A 101 1.66 2.12 -12.50
C LEU A 101 0.18 1.71 -12.53
N HIS A 102 -0.64 2.35 -11.72
CA HIS A 102 -2.06 2.01 -11.55
C HIS A 102 -2.90 3.25 -11.21
N PHE A 103 -4.20 3.13 -11.31
CA PHE A 103 -5.18 4.05 -10.73
C PHE A 103 -6.27 3.28 -9.96
N HIS A 104 -7.03 4.02 -9.18
CA HIS A 104 -8.24 3.52 -8.52
C HIS A 104 -9.49 4.03 -9.24
N VAL A 105 -10.50 3.17 -9.36
CA VAL A 105 -11.76 3.54 -10.02
C VAL A 105 -12.64 4.42 -9.11
N ARG A 106 -12.59 4.17 -7.79
CA ARG A 106 -13.44 4.81 -6.79
C ARG A 106 -12.69 5.51 -5.68
N LYS A 107 -11.53 4.93 -5.31
CA LYS A 107 -10.77 5.38 -4.14
C LYS A 107 -10.11 6.73 -4.40
N THR A 108 -10.34 7.68 -3.50
CA THR A 108 -9.47 8.83 -3.30
C THR A 108 -8.54 8.52 -2.14
N GLU A 109 -7.27 8.84 -2.30
CA GLU A 109 -6.26 8.62 -1.28
C GLU A 109 -5.30 9.79 -1.15
N ASP A 110 -4.80 10.00 0.06
CA ASP A 110 -3.63 10.81 0.33
C ASP A 110 -2.45 9.88 0.58
N ILE A 111 -1.40 10.03 -0.24
CA ILE A 111 -0.09 9.40 0.00
C ILE A 111 0.75 10.42 0.77
N ILE A 112 1.18 10.03 1.96
CA ILE A 112 1.81 10.90 2.93
C ILE A 112 3.25 10.42 3.13
N ASN A 113 4.22 11.29 2.87
CA ASN A 113 5.61 11.02 3.22
C ASN A 113 5.81 11.20 4.73
N ARG A 114 5.98 10.11 5.45
CA ARG A 114 6.22 10.10 6.91
C ARG A 114 7.71 10.17 7.28
N GLY A 115 8.58 10.29 6.26
CA GLY A 115 10.03 10.27 6.42
C GLY A 115 10.64 8.91 6.05
N GLY A 116 11.66 8.54 6.76
CA GLY A 116 12.45 7.33 6.51
C GLY A 116 13.91 7.58 6.80
N ASP A 117 14.80 6.84 6.16
CA ASP A 117 16.24 7.11 6.20
C ASP A 117 16.71 7.98 5.02
N GLY A 118 17.98 8.31 4.96
CA GLY A 118 18.56 9.19 3.93
C GLY A 118 17.94 10.59 3.95
N THR A 119 17.55 11.11 2.77
CA THR A 119 16.82 12.39 2.67
C THR A 119 15.35 12.26 3.00
N GLY A 120 14.84 11.05 3.07
CA GLY A 120 13.44 10.74 3.29
C GLY A 120 12.51 11.27 2.19
N CYS A 121 13.00 11.54 0.96
CA CYS A 121 12.19 12.04 -0.13
C CYS A 121 11.40 10.92 -0.82
N LEU A 122 10.13 11.22 -1.14
CA LEU A 122 9.24 10.35 -1.90
C LEU A 122 8.94 10.96 -3.26
N ALA A 123 9.15 10.20 -4.33
CA ALA A 123 8.79 10.58 -5.70
C ALA A 123 7.46 9.94 -6.08
N VAL A 124 6.54 10.72 -6.66
CA VAL A 124 5.25 10.25 -7.18
C VAL A 124 5.15 10.63 -8.64
N GLN A 125 5.18 9.64 -9.54
CA GLN A 125 5.04 9.84 -10.98
C GLN A 125 3.56 9.74 -11.37
N LEU A 126 3.10 10.62 -12.28
CA LEU A 126 1.68 10.86 -12.52
C LEU A 126 1.32 10.90 -14.00
N TYR A 127 0.14 10.33 -14.32
CA TYR A 127 -0.53 10.52 -15.62
C TYR A 127 -2.05 10.62 -15.39
N ASN A 128 -2.73 11.40 -16.23
CA ASN A 128 -4.18 11.24 -16.35
C ASN A 128 -4.49 9.93 -17.10
N SER A 129 -5.61 9.28 -16.81
CA SER A 129 -6.11 8.19 -17.64
C SER A 129 -6.71 8.74 -18.95
N ALA A 130 -6.56 8.00 -20.05
CA ALA A 130 -7.24 8.23 -21.31
C ALA A 130 -8.56 7.43 -21.35
N GLU A 131 -9.45 7.77 -22.30
CA GLU A 131 -10.76 7.10 -22.46
C GLU A 131 -10.63 5.61 -22.79
N ASP A 132 -9.54 5.22 -23.46
CA ASP A 132 -9.24 3.81 -23.79
C ASP A 132 -8.62 3.02 -22.61
N GLY A 133 -8.49 3.64 -21.44
CA GLY A 133 -7.86 3.06 -20.25
C GLY A 133 -6.32 3.17 -20.24
N GLY A 134 -5.71 3.79 -21.26
CA GLY A 134 -4.28 4.08 -21.30
C GLY A 134 -3.90 5.36 -20.53
N VAL A 135 -2.68 5.85 -20.75
CA VAL A 135 -2.18 7.10 -20.18
C VAL A 135 -2.38 8.26 -21.16
N ALA A 136 -2.95 9.36 -20.70
CA ALA A 136 -3.11 10.59 -21.49
C ALA A 136 -1.83 11.45 -21.46
N GLN A 137 -1.57 12.17 -22.55
CA GLN A 137 -0.42 13.08 -22.67
C GLN A 137 -0.74 14.51 -22.18
N SER A 138 -1.84 14.68 -21.44
CA SER A 138 -2.24 15.96 -20.88
C SER A 138 -1.52 16.27 -19.57
N LYS A 139 -1.37 17.56 -19.26
CA LYS A 139 -0.85 18.00 -17.96
C LYS A 139 -1.70 17.46 -16.82
N VAL A 140 -1.02 16.98 -15.77
CA VAL A 140 -1.65 16.48 -14.56
C VAL A 140 -1.71 17.59 -13.53
N THR A 141 -2.86 17.77 -12.91
CA THR A 141 -3.05 18.68 -11.79
C THR A 141 -3.39 17.88 -10.52
N VAL A 142 -2.62 18.09 -9.47
CA VAL A 142 -2.81 17.46 -8.15
C VAL A 142 -2.83 18.50 -7.05
N THR A 143 -3.22 18.07 -5.86
CA THR A 143 -3.14 18.89 -4.65
C THR A 143 -2.14 18.25 -3.68
N CYS A 144 -1.17 19.04 -3.21
CA CYS A 144 -0.22 18.65 -2.18
C CYS A 144 -0.44 19.56 -0.98
N ASP A 145 -0.88 18.99 0.14
CA ASP A 145 -1.18 19.74 1.38
C ASP A 145 -2.08 20.96 1.16
N GLY A 146 -3.11 20.80 0.30
CA GLY A 146 -4.03 21.89 -0.06
C GLY A 146 -3.51 22.84 -1.14
N ILE A 147 -2.25 22.67 -1.61
CA ILE A 147 -1.65 23.51 -2.64
C ILE A 147 -1.70 22.82 -4.00
N ARG A 148 -2.27 23.50 -4.99
CA ARG A 148 -2.34 22.99 -6.35
C ARG A 148 -0.96 22.98 -6.99
N ARG A 149 -0.56 21.81 -7.54
CA ARG A 149 0.65 21.61 -8.34
C ARG A 149 0.28 21.05 -9.71
N GLN A 150 1.09 21.35 -10.71
CA GLN A 150 0.90 20.87 -12.08
C GLN A 150 2.22 20.31 -12.61
N VAL A 151 2.13 19.12 -13.26
CA VAL A 151 3.26 18.46 -13.93
C VAL A 151 2.86 18.03 -15.32
N GLU A 152 3.83 17.84 -16.22
CA GLU A 152 3.59 17.22 -17.52
C GLU A 152 3.20 15.74 -17.35
N ALA A 153 2.62 15.12 -18.38
CA ALA A 153 2.33 13.69 -18.37
C ALA A 153 3.62 12.89 -18.09
N GLY A 154 3.58 11.98 -17.12
CA GLY A 154 4.75 11.24 -16.64
C GLY A 154 5.71 12.04 -15.77
N GLY A 155 5.37 13.29 -15.48
CA GLY A 155 6.14 14.12 -14.56
C GLY A 155 6.05 13.61 -13.13
N THR A 156 7.03 13.96 -12.32
CA THR A 156 7.18 13.51 -10.95
C THR A 156 7.01 14.66 -9.96
N VAL A 157 6.20 14.45 -8.94
CA VAL A 157 6.12 15.30 -7.75
C VAL A 157 7.04 14.71 -6.69
N ILE A 158 7.94 15.53 -6.15
CA ILE A 158 8.78 15.15 -5.00
C ILE A 158 8.12 15.68 -3.74
N LEU A 159 7.94 14.79 -2.77
CA LEU A 159 7.42 15.08 -1.45
C LEU A 159 8.55 14.96 -0.43
N GLY A 160 8.82 16.02 0.32
CA GLY A 160 9.67 15.98 1.50
C GLY A 160 8.94 15.33 2.70
N PRO A 161 9.68 15.02 3.80
CA PRO A 161 9.06 14.49 5.00
C PRO A 161 7.95 15.42 5.55
N GLY A 162 6.78 14.85 5.81
CA GLY A 162 5.58 15.54 6.26
C GLY A 162 4.64 16.00 5.15
N GLU A 163 5.10 16.10 3.89
CA GLU A 163 4.24 16.46 2.75
C GLU A 163 3.35 15.29 2.31
N SER A 164 2.22 15.63 1.70
CA SER A 164 1.27 14.66 1.14
C SER A 164 0.78 15.07 -0.25
N ILE A 165 0.25 14.09 -0.99
CA ILE A 165 -0.40 14.29 -2.28
C ILE A 165 -1.75 13.60 -2.30
N THR A 166 -2.78 14.31 -2.76
CA THR A 166 -4.11 13.73 -2.98
C THR A 166 -4.21 13.14 -4.39
N LEU A 167 -4.49 11.85 -4.46
CA LEU A 167 -4.70 11.09 -5.69
C LEU A 167 -6.20 10.77 -5.81
N THR A 168 -6.81 11.30 -6.87
CA THR A 168 -8.24 11.10 -7.15
C THR A 168 -8.46 9.88 -8.05
N PRO A 169 -9.69 9.34 -8.16
CA PRO A 169 -10.01 8.29 -9.11
C PRO A 169 -9.51 8.61 -10.52
N TYR A 170 -9.11 7.56 -11.26
CA TYR A 170 -8.59 7.62 -12.63
C TYR A 170 -7.28 8.40 -12.82
N LEU A 171 -6.56 8.69 -11.73
CA LEU A 171 -5.23 9.28 -11.80
C LEU A 171 -4.17 8.19 -11.69
N TYR A 172 -3.50 7.86 -12.79
CA TYR A 172 -2.39 6.92 -12.80
C TYR A 172 -1.23 7.43 -11.97
N HIS A 173 -0.74 6.59 -11.09
CA HIS A 173 0.39 6.90 -10.23
C HIS A 173 1.25 5.67 -9.94
N THR A 174 2.50 5.95 -9.64
CA THR A 174 3.47 5.09 -9.00
C THR A 174 4.32 5.93 -8.07
N PHE A 175 4.84 5.35 -7.01
CA PHE A 175 5.72 6.06 -6.09
C PHE A 175 6.92 5.22 -5.69
N TYR A 176 7.99 5.89 -5.29
CA TYR A 176 9.22 5.25 -4.82
C TYR A 176 10.02 6.20 -3.91
N ALA A 177 10.79 5.63 -2.97
CA ALA A 177 11.73 6.38 -2.16
C ALA A 177 13.00 6.69 -2.99
N VAL A 178 13.44 7.96 -2.97
CA VAL A 178 14.52 8.45 -3.86
C VAL A 178 15.90 8.18 -3.28
N ASP A 179 16.11 8.48 -2.00
CA ASP A 179 17.37 8.35 -1.29
C ASP A 179 17.10 7.80 0.10
N GLY A 180 17.48 6.55 0.30
CA GLY A 180 17.10 5.77 1.47
C GLY A 180 15.75 5.08 1.33
N HIS A 181 15.29 4.45 2.41
CA HIS A 181 13.99 3.78 2.51
C HIS A 181 12.91 4.75 2.97
N GLY A 182 11.68 4.56 2.51
CA GLY A 182 10.55 5.42 2.82
C GLY A 182 9.58 4.82 3.83
N LEU A 183 9.17 5.63 4.82
CA LEU A 183 8.00 5.40 5.66
C LEU A 183 6.83 6.18 5.06
N ILE A 184 5.84 5.47 4.54
CA ILE A 184 4.76 6.08 3.76
C ILE A 184 3.43 5.75 4.41
N GLY A 185 2.63 6.79 4.72
CA GLY A 185 1.25 6.64 5.13
C GLY A 185 0.29 6.74 3.95
N GLU A 186 -0.80 6.01 3.99
CA GLU A 186 -1.97 6.20 3.14
C GLU A 186 -3.19 6.42 4.01
N VAL A 187 -3.93 7.47 3.73
CA VAL A 187 -5.29 7.67 4.24
C VAL A 187 -6.21 7.77 3.03
N SER A 188 -7.25 6.94 2.98
CA SER A 188 -8.10 6.87 1.81
C SER A 188 -9.57 6.66 2.17
N SER A 189 -10.46 6.76 1.18
CA SER A 189 -11.76 6.13 1.25
C SER A 189 -11.60 4.62 1.39
N VAL A 190 -12.70 3.86 1.54
CA VAL A 190 -12.64 2.40 1.70
C VAL A 190 -11.80 1.76 0.60
N ASN A 191 -10.85 0.91 1.01
CA ASN A 191 -9.98 0.17 0.13
C ASN A 191 -10.60 -1.19 -0.24
N ASP A 192 -10.66 -1.49 -1.53
CA ASP A 192 -11.09 -2.77 -2.08
C ASP A 192 -10.10 -3.21 -3.16
N ASP A 193 -9.10 -3.98 -2.74
CA ASP A 193 -8.00 -4.41 -3.63
C ASP A 193 -8.45 -5.39 -4.72
N ASP A 194 -9.63 -6.00 -4.61
CA ASP A 194 -10.11 -6.99 -5.59
C ASP A 194 -10.69 -6.33 -6.84
N VAL A 195 -11.28 -5.13 -6.72
CA VAL A 195 -12.04 -4.53 -7.82
C VAL A 195 -11.71 -3.07 -8.13
N ASP A 196 -10.93 -2.40 -7.29
CA ASP A 196 -10.69 -0.96 -7.42
C ASP A 196 -9.34 -0.60 -8.06
N ASN A 197 -8.38 -1.54 -8.07
CA ASN A 197 -7.07 -1.33 -8.68
C ASN A 197 -7.10 -1.61 -10.18
N HIS A 198 -6.69 -0.64 -10.98
CA HIS A 198 -6.48 -0.79 -12.41
C HIS A 198 -5.01 -0.58 -12.75
N PHE A 199 -4.29 -1.68 -12.97
CA PHE A 199 -2.89 -1.63 -13.40
C PHE A 199 -2.80 -1.34 -14.89
N LYS A 200 -1.86 -0.46 -15.29
CA LYS A 200 -1.62 -0.15 -16.70
C LYS A 200 -1.28 -1.41 -17.51
N GLU A 201 -0.40 -2.24 -16.96
CA GLU A 201 -0.15 -3.60 -17.49
C GLU A 201 -0.90 -4.61 -16.62
N PRO A 202 -1.63 -5.57 -17.21
CA PRO A 202 -2.36 -6.57 -16.44
C PRO A 202 -1.44 -7.35 -15.51
N LEU A 203 -1.61 -7.18 -14.20
CA LEU A 203 -0.81 -7.81 -13.15
C LEU A 203 -1.72 -8.32 -12.04
N PRO A 204 -1.40 -9.45 -11.40
CA PRO A 204 -2.09 -9.87 -10.19
C PRO A 204 -1.70 -8.96 -9.03
N ARG A 205 -2.69 -8.62 -8.19
CA ARG A 205 -2.46 -7.81 -6.98
C ARG A 205 -1.63 -8.58 -5.94
N TYR A 206 -1.85 -9.88 -5.82
CA TYR A 206 -1.17 -10.75 -4.88
C TYR A 206 -0.28 -11.75 -5.61
N PRO A 207 0.93 -12.05 -5.10
CA PRO A 207 1.82 -13.03 -5.72
C PRO A 207 1.35 -14.46 -5.45
N GLU A 208 1.76 -15.38 -6.31
CA GLU A 208 1.77 -16.81 -5.96
C GLU A 208 2.82 -17.06 -4.89
N ILE A 209 2.42 -17.75 -3.80
CA ILE A 209 3.32 -18.02 -2.66
C ILE A 209 3.83 -19.46 -2.76
N VAL A 210 5.16 -19.60 -2.74
CA VAL A 210 5.84 -20.89 -2.60
C VAL A 210 6.17 -21.10 -1.13
N GLU A 211 5.53 -22.09 -0.51
CA GLU A 211 5.69 -22.40 0.92
C GLU A 211 6.98 -23.20 1.15
N ASP A 212 8.10 -22.50 1.28
CA ASP A 212 9.42 -23.07 1.57
C ASP A 212 9.78 -23.04 3.07
N GLU A 213 9.01 -22.33 3.88
CA GLU A 213 9.08 -22.35 5.35
C GLU A 213 7.71 -21.98 5.96
N PRO A 214 7.48 -22.19 7.26
CA PRO A 214 6.24 -21.76 7.92
C PRO A 214 6.05 -20.23 7.86
N PRO A 215 4.80 -19.73 7.75
CA PRO A 215 4.52 -18.31 7.80
C PRO A 215 4.85 -17.74 9.18
N PHE A 216 5.55 -16.63 9.21
CA PHE A 216 5.87 -15.87 10.42
C PHE A 216 4.65 -15.09 10.92
N ARG A 217 3.91 -14.49 9.98
CA ARG A 217 2.64 -13.80 10.21
C ARG A 217 1.64 -14.24 9.15
N VAL A 218 0.36 -14.07 9.46
CA VAL A 218 -0.73 -14.30 8.49
C VAL A 218 -0.94 -13.04 7.69
N LEU A 219 -0.95 -13.15 6.35
CA LEU A 219 -1.23 -12.02 5.48
C LEU A 219 -2.73 -11.72 5.44
N CYS A 220 -3.08 -10.46 5.13
CA CYS A 220 -4.46 -9.98 5.11
C CYS A 220 -5.37 -10.72 4.11
N ASN A 221 -4.81 -11.28 3.06
CA ASN A 221 -5.51 -12.09 2.05
C ASN A 221 -5.54 -13.60 2.36
N GLU A 222 -4.90 -14.05 3.46
CA GLU A 222 -4.85 -15.46 3.87
C GLU A 222 -5.84 -15.78 5.01
N TYR A 223 -6.57 -14.80 5.52
CA TYR A 223 -7.52 -15.05 6.59
C TYR A 223 -8.61 -16.04 6.16
N ARG A 224 -8.78 -17.09 6.96
CA ARG A 224 -9.91 -18.02 6.77
C ARG A 224 -11.15 -17.40 7.39
N MET A 225 -12.18 -17.20 6.58
CA MET A 225 -13.51 -16.87 7.08
C MET A 225 -14.06 -18.10 7.82
N ARG A 226 -14.73 -17.88 8.94
CA ARG A 226 -15.36 -18.96 9.74
C ARG A 226 -16.80 -19.17 9.30
#